data_93f03c2f7033639440de793adefe7368
#
_entry.id   93f03c2f7033639440de793adefe7368
#
_cell.length_a   1.000
_cell.length_b   1.000
_cell.length_c   1.000
_cell.angle_alpha   90.00
_cell.angle_beta   90.00
_cell.angle_gamma   90.00
#
_symmetry.space_group_name_H-M   'P 1'
#
loop_
_entity.id
_entity.type
_entity.pdbx_description
1 polymer ?
#
loop_
_entity_poly.entity_id
_entity_poly.type
_entity_poly.pdbx_seq_one_letter_code
_entity_poly.pdbx_strand_id
1 'polypeptide(L)'
;MKVPKPLLMTKLMSLGLRMAPDRTPAEAGLAYEDVEFTASDHLDIKGWFVPAPAADGAERGPVVLFVHGWMWNRMGNVAGRVPFKDADVDFLPAVKALHDAGFHVLLFDLVNHGVSGSRPPITYGQWEARDMLGAVAYLRTRDDVDGERIGVIGTSMGGNTALWAAPYCQPIKAILAVQPTRAGDFTARFAADQLGKLGTTMVKPIDWMYAAMRAPRPSKADPAVPARLLTDTMVKYVQGTGDPWGTMQNVQDMVDASPRTLPLVKYPSTGRYEGYRYVNEQTEDVAAFFREYL
;
A
#
# COMPACT_ATOMS: atom_id res chain seq x y z
N MET A 1 -24.82 -4.00 24.05
CA MET A 1 -24.19 -2.72 24.45
C MET A 1 -23.37 -2.23 23.26
N LYS A 2 -23.65 -1.01 22.74
CA LYS A 2 -22.86 -0.47 21.60
C LYS A 2 -21.46 -0.09 22.10
N VAL A 3 -20.43 -0.58 21.41
CA VAL A 3 -19.03 -0.21 21.70
C VAL A 3 -18.87 1.31 21.54
N PRO A 4 -18.28 2.02 22.51
CA PRO A 4 -18.04 3.46 22.37
C PRO A 4 -17.19 3.76 21.13
N LYS A 5 -17.57 4.82 20.38
CA LYS A 5 -16.91 5.19 19.12
C LYS A 5 -15.38 5.32 19.25
N PRO A 6 -14.82 5.97 20.30
CA PRO A 6 -13.36 6.02 20.47
C PRO A 6 -12.70 4.65 20.59
N LEU A 7 -13.30 3.71 21.34
CA LEU A 7 -12.75 2.36 21.49
C LEU A 7 -12.85 1.56 20.19
N LEU A 8 -13.96 1.71 19.44
CA LEU A 8 -14.09 1.09 18.12
C LEU A 8 -13.02 1.62 17.15
N MET A 9 -12.79 2.95 17.13
CA MET A 9 -11.75 3.56 16.30
C MET A 9 -10.35 3.08 16.67
N THR A 10 -10.00 3.06 17.95
CA THR A 10 -8.70 2.53 18.41
C THR A 10 -8.54 1.08 17.98
N LYS A 11 -9.59 0.26 18.09
CA LYS A 11 -9.58 -1.13 17.64
C LYS A 11 -9.32 -1.24 16.14
N LEU A 12 -10.04 -0.50 15.31
CA LEU A 12 -9.86 -0.52 13.85
C LEU A 12 -8.46 -0.04 13.45
N MET A 13 -7.95 1.01 14.10
CA MET A 13 -6.63 1.55 13.81
C MET A 13 -5.48 0.60 14.18
N SER A 14 -5.66 -0.23 15.19
CA SER A 14 -4.60 -1.14 15.66
C SER A 14 -4.73 -2.58 15.17
N LEU A 15 -5.96 -3.08 14.96
CA LEU A 15 -6.18 -4.48 14.58
C LEU A 15 -6.48 -4.66 13.08
N GLY A 16 -6.84 -3.57 12.38
CA GLY A 16 -7.32 -3.64 11.01
C GLY A 16 -8.73 -4.20 10.88
N LEU A 17 -9.11 -4.43 9.64
CA LEU A 17 -10.37 -5.06 9.29
C LEU A 17 -10.08 -6.24 8.35
N ARG A 18 -10.40 -7.44 8.82
CA ARG A 18 -10.19 -8.65 8.05
C ARG A 18 -11.43 -8.96 7.22
N MET A 19 -11.39 -8.56 5.96
CA MET A 19 -12.44 -8.84 4.98
C MET A 19 -11.87 -9.63 3.82
N ALA A 20 -12.46 -10.77 3.53
CA ALA A 20 -12.12 -11.51 2.31
C ALA A 20 -12.42 -10.63 1.09
N PRO A 21 -11.60 -10.72 0.02
CA PRO A 21 -11.93 -10.11 -1.26
C PRO A 21 -13.31 -10.59 -1.74
N ASP A 22 -14.11 -9.68 -2.26
CA ASP A 22 -15.45 -9.95 -2.81
C ASP A 22 -15.46 -10.00 -4.33
N ARG A 23 -14.33 -9.70 -4.95
CA ARG A 23 -14.08 -9.72 -6.40
C ARG A 23 -12.75 -10.44 -6.66
N THR A 24 -12.57 -10.87 -7.92
CA THR A 24 -11.33 -11.51 -8.38
C THR A 24 -10.87 -10.92 -9.71
N PRO A 25 -9.62 -11.12 -10.12
CA PRO A 25 -9.14 -10.70 -11.43
C PRO A 25 -9.94 -11.26 -12.61
N ALA A 26 -10.64 -12.38 -12.44
CA ALA A 26 -11.51 -12.95 -13.47
C ALA A 26 -12.64 -12.01 -13.90
N GLU A 27 -13.10 -11.09 -13.03
CA GLU A 27 -14.13 -10.10 -13.37
C GLU A 27 -13.64 -9.06 -14.39
N ALA A 28 -12.30 -8.86 -14.45
CA ALA A 28 -11.66 -8.06 -15.49
C ALA A 28 -11.21 -8.91 -16.71
N GLY A 29 -11.61 -10.18 -16.77
CA GLY A 29 -11.23 -11.11 -17.82
C GLY A 29 -9.77 -11.58 -17.73
N LEU A 30 -9.14 -11.51 -16.55
CA LEU A 30 -7.76 -11.87 -16.32
C LEU A 30 -7.66 -13.28 -15.73
N ALA A 31 -6.79 -14.11 -16.30
CA ALA A 31 -6.35 -15.34 -15.65
C ALA A 31 -5.50 -14.98 -14.42
N TYR A 32 -5.61 -15.76 -13.36
CA TYR A 32 -4.81 -15.57 -12.15
C TYR A 32 -4.61 -16.89 -11.41
N GLU A 33 -3.60 -16.90 -10.58
CA GLU A 33 -3.28 -18.00 -9.67
C GLU A 33 -3.51 -17.57 -8.23
N ASP A 34 -4.18 -18.37 -7.41
CA ASP A 34 -4.13 -18.23 -5.97
C ASP A 34 -2.74 -18.58 -5.48
N VAL A 35 -2.11 -17.67 -4.76
CA VAL A 35 -0.75 -17.87 -4.26
C VAL A 35 -0.68 -17.69 -2.75
N GLU A 36 0.21 -18.46 -2.15
CA GLU A 36 0.54 -18.37 -0.73
C GLU A 36 2.05 -18.31 -0.56
N PHE A 37 2.50 -17.40 0.26
CA PHE A 37 3.90 -17.26 0.63
C PHE A 37 4.04 -16.80 2.08
N THR A 38 5.26 -16.81 2.58
CA THR A 38 5.53 -16.46 3.97
C THR A 38 6.18 -15.09 4.07
N ALA A 39 5.62 -14.22 4.90
CA ALA A 39 6.29 -12.97 5.29
C ALA A 39 7.65 -13.26 5.96
N SER A 40 8.55 -12.30 5.99
CA SER A 40 9.89 -12.51 6.58
C SER A 40 9.87 -12.81 8.10
N ASP A 41 8.72 -12.64 8.75
CA ASP A 41 8.47 -13.01 10.15
C ASP A 41 7.57 -14.25 10.31
N HIS A 42 7.49 -15.06 9.27
CA HIS A 42 6.84 -16.38 9.25
C HIS A 42 5.31 -16.36 9.33
N LEU A 43 4.66 -15.28 8.96
CA LEU A 43 3.20 -15.23 8.82
C LEU A 43 2.79 -15.54 7.38
N ASP A 44 1.67 -16.28 7.25
CA ASP A 44 1.14 -16.65 5.95
C ASP A 44 0.50 -15.45 5.26
N ILE A 45 0.90 -15.23 4.02
CA ILE A 45 0.37 -14.21 3.12
C ILE A 45 -0.39 -14.88 2.00
N LYS A 46 -1.59 -14.40 1.74
CA LYS A 46 -2.45 -14.85 0.65
C LYS A 46 -2.51 -13.78 -0.43
N GLY A 47 -2.38 -14.21 -1.68
CA GLY A 47 -2.34 -13.31 -2.82
C GLY A 47 -2.94 -13.90 -4.07
N TRP A 48 -2.87 -13.11 -5.14
CA TRP A 48 -3.12 -13.52 -6.51
C TRP A 48 -1.96 -13.09 -7.39
N PHE A 49 -1.47 -14.02 -8.18
CA PHE A 49 -0.53 -13.73 -9.24
C PHE A 49 -1.29 -13.69 -10.57
N VAL A 50 -1.19 -12.58 -11.28
CA VAL A 50 -1.79 -12.39 -12.60
C VAL A 50 -0.64 -12.44 -13.61
N PRO A 51 -0.48 -13.56 -14.33
CA PRO A 51 0.57 -13.68 -15.34
C PRO A 51 0.24 -12.82 -16.56
N ALA A 52 1.19 -12.03 -17.04
CA ALA A 52 1.06 -11.32 -18.30
C ALA A 52 1.64 -12.15 -19.46
N PRO A 53 1.16 -11.92 -20.70
CA PRO A 53 1.80 -12.48 -21.87
C PRO A 53 3.27 -12.07 -21.93
N ALA A 54 4.14 -13.03 -22.23
CA ALA A 54 5.56 -12.73 -22.41
C ALA A 54 5.74 -11.75 -23.58
N ALA A 55 6.40 -10.63 -23.31
CA ALA A 55 6.77 -9.71 -24.38
C ALA A 55 7.92 -10.31 -25.19
N ASP A 56 7.79 -10.30 -26.52
CA ASP A 56 8.83 -10.65 -27.46
C ASP A 56 9.47 -12.03 -27.26
N GLY A 57 8.71 -13.02 -26.74
CA GLY A 57 9.20 -14.37 -26.51
C GLY A 57 10.20 -14.52 -25.36
N ALA A 58 10.26 -13.53 -24.47
CA ALA A 58 11.06 -13.62 -23.24
C ALA A 58 10.51 -14.73 -22.31
N GLU A 59 11.41 -15.55 -21.76
CA GLU A 59 11.03 -16.59 -20.79
C GLU A 59 10.58 -16.00 -19.44
N ARG A 60 11.04 -14.78 -19.09
CA ARG A 60 10.78 -14.10 -17.83
C ARG A 60 10.31 -12.66 -18.05
N GLY A 61 9.23 -12.28 -17.41
CA GLY A 61 8.64 -10.94 -17.50
C GLY A 61 8.88 -10.08 -16.26
N PRO A 62 8.78 -8.74 -16.41
CA PRO A 62 8.78 -7.82 -15.27
C PRO A 62 7.51 -7.97 -14.46
N VAL A 63 7.59 -7.64 -13.17
CA VAL A 63 6.43 -7.76 -12.25
C VAL A 63 6.20 -6.48 -11.45
N VAL A 64 4.92 -6.15 -11.25
CA VAL A 64 4.50 -5.06 -10.38
C VAL A 64 3.72 -5.64 -9.19
N LEU A 65 4.20 -5.36 -7.96
CA LEU A 65 3.47 -5.65 -6.74
C LEU A 65 2.41 -4.56 -6.50
N PHE A 66 1.21 -4.96 -6.14
CA PHE A 66 0.15 -4.04 -5.74
C PHE A 66 -0.09 -4.15 -4.24
N VAL A 67 0.27 -3.11 -3.47
CA VAL A 67 0.23 -3.09 -2.00
C VAL A 67 -0.87 -2.14 -1.54
N HIS A 68 -1.89 -2.70 -0.88
CA HIS A 68 -3.11 -1.98 -0.51
C HIS A 68 -2.95 -1.09 0.75
N GLY A 69 -3.93 -0.20 0.95
CA GLY A 69 -4.03 0.68 2.09
C GLY A 69 -4.63 0.03 3.35
N TRP A 70 -4.61 0.78 4.46
CA TRP A 70 -5.22 0.37 5.72
C TRP A 70 -6.71 0.07 5.59
N MET A 71 -7.14 -1.02 6.23
CA MET A 71 -8.46 -1.65 6.25
C MET A 71 -8.94 -2.27 4.93
N TRP A 72 -8.16 -2.18 3.87
CA TRP A 72 -8.50 -2.77 2.59
C TRP A 72 -8.01 -4.22 2.49
N ASN A 73 -8.26 -4.82 1.38
CA ASN A 73 -7.66 -6.09 0.97
C ASN A 73 -6.98 -5.91 -0.40
N ARG A 74 -6.49 -6.99 -0.97
CA ARG A 74 -5.79 -7.00 -2.27
C ARG A 74 -6.61 -6.44 -3.43
N MET A 75 -7.94 -6.30 -3.28
CA MET A 75 -8.82 -5.72 -4.31
C MET A 75 -9.09 -4.24 -4.12
N GLY A 76 -8.71 -3.69 -2.97
CA GLY A 76 -9.00 -2.31 -2.61
C GLY A 76 -10.01 -2.20 -1.46
N ASN A 77 -10.88 -1.20 -1.50
CA ASN A 77 -11.90 -0.92 -0.49
C ASN A 77 -13.30 -1.12 -1.06
N VAL A 78 -14.15 -1.80 -0.29
CA VAL A 78 -15.59 -1.87 -0.53
C VAL A 78 -16.29 -0.92 0.41
N ALA A 79 -16.96 0.09 -0.13
CA ALA A 79 -17.62 1.12 0.66
C ALA A 79 -18.71 0.56 1.58
N GLY A 80 -18.91 1.21 2.73
CA GLY A 80 -19.95 0.88 3.69
C GLY A 80 -19.59 -0.25 4.67
N ARG A 81 -18.37 -0.76 4.62
CA ARG A 81 -17.89 -1.81 5.55
C ARG A 81 -17.35 -1.26 6.85
N VAL A 82 -17.16 0.05 6.95
CA VAL A 82 -16.58 0.73 8.12
C VAL A 82 -17.57 1.74 8.71
N PRO A 83 -17.47 2.10 10.02
CA PRO A 83 -18.41 2.99 10.69
C PRO A 83 -18.13 4.49 10.45
N PHE A 84 -17.56 4.84 9.30
CA PHE A 84 -17.29 6.21 8.87
C PHE A 84 -17.45 6.33 7.35
N LYS A 85 -17.47 7.55 6.83
CA LYS A 85 -17.64 7.79 5.40
C LYS A 85 -16.42 7.28 4.65
N ASP A 86 -16.66 6.38 3.71
CA ASP A 86 -15.66 5.83 2.80
C ASP A 86 -16.22 5.79 1.36
N ALA A 87 -15.41 5.34 0.43
CA ALA A 87 -15.81 5.12 -0.95
C ALA A 87 -15.12 3.87 -1.52
N ASP A 88 -15.67 3.32 -2.58
CA ASP A 88 -15.04 2.21 -3.30
C ASP A 88 -13.68 2.63 -3.86
N VAL A 89 -12.72 1.73 -3.71
CA VAL A 89 -11.42 1.79 -4.38
C VAL A 89 -11.21 0.43 -5.02
N ASP A 90 -11.28 0.37 -6.33
CA ASP A 90 -11.13 -0.84 -7.11
C ASP A 90 -9.77 -0.84 -7.81
N PHE A 91 -8.98 -1.89 -7.64
CA PHE A 91 -7.67 -2.00 -8.28
C PHE A 91 -7.71 -2.71 -9.65
N LEU A 92 -8.80 -3.39 -9.99
CA LEU A 92 -8.89 -4.18 -11.23
C LEU A 92 -8.59 -3.40 -12.52
N PRO A 93 -9.06 -2.15 -12.70
CA PRO A 93 -8.72 -1.41 -13.91
C PRO A 93 -7.21 -1.17 -14.07
N ALA A 94 -6.52 -0.83 -12.97
CA ALA A 94 -5.07 -0.64 -12.98
C ALA A 94 -4.32 -1.96 -13.20
N VAL A 95 -4.79 -3.05 -12.57
CA VAL A 95 -4.23 -4.40 -12.76
C VAL A 95 -4.33 -4.83 -14.20
N LYS A 96 -5.53 -4.63 -14.82
CA LYS A 96 -5.71 -4.95 -16.24
C LYS A 96 -4.81 -4.14 -17.15
N ALA A 97 -4.66 -2.85 -16.90
CA ALA A 97 -3.80 -1.98 -17.70
C ALA A 97 -2.32 -2.39 -17.61
N LEU A 98 -1.85 -2.79 -16.43
CA LEU A 98 -0.48 -3.31 -16.25
C LEU A 98 -0.30 -4.65 -16.97
N HIS A 99 -1.26 -5.56 -16.81
CA HIS A 99 -1.25 -6.85 -17.53
C HIS A 99 -1.18 -6.65 -19.05
N ASP A 100 -2.05 -5.78 -19.59
CA ASP A 100 -2.09 -5.49 -21.04
C ASP A 100 -0.81 -4.77 -21.52
N ALA A 101 -0.08 -4.12 -20.61
CA ALA A 101 1.22 -3.51 -20.86
C ALA A 101 2.40 -4.50 -20.73
N GLY A 102 2.13 -5.78 -20.44
CA GLY A 102 3.14 -6.86 -20.37
C GLY A 102 3.77 -7.04 -18.98
N PHE A 103 3.18 -6.51 -17.93
CA PHE A 103 3.65 -6.72 -16.56
C PHE A 103 2.86 -7.83 -15.87
N HIS A 104 3.55 -8.81 -15.28
CA HIS A 104 2.93 -9.65 -14.26
C HIS A 104 2.49 -8.77 -13.09
N VAL A 105 1.41 -9.16 -12.41
CA VAL A 105 0.96 -8.41 -11.23
C VAL A 105 0.79 -9.36 -10.04
N LEU A 106 1.39 -9.02 -8.91
CA LEU A 106 1.16 -9.70 -7.64
C LEU A 106 0.33 -8.80 -6.72
N LEU A 107 -0.89 -9.23 -6.42
CA LEU A 107 -1.75 -8.62 -5.41
C LEU A 107 -1.78 -9.52 -4.17
N PHE A 108 -1.61 -8.96 -2.99
CA PHE A 108 -1.65 -9.76 -1.75
C PHE A 108 -2.26 -8.97 -0.59
N ASP A 109 -2.85 -9.69 0.35
CA ASP A 109 -3.34 -9.09 1.58
C ASP A 109 -2.17 -8.94 2.57
N LEU A 110 -1.95 -7.73 3.06
CA LEU A 110 -1.03 -7.49 4.15
C LEU A 110 -1.47 -8.22 5.42
N VAL A 111 -0.54 -8.55 6.31
CA VAL A 111 -0.84 -9.08 7.63
C VAL A 111 -1.86 -8.19 8.34
N ASN A 112 -2.77 -8.78 9.11
CA ASN A 112 -3.93 -8.15 9.76
C ASN A 112 -5.05 -7.70 8.80
N HIS A 113 -4.95 -7.96 7.50
CA HIS A 113 -5.93 -7.60 6.49
C HIS A 113 -6.39 -8.82 5.70
N GLY A 114 -7.49 -8.67 4.96
CA GLY A 114 -8.01 -9.69 4.07
C GLY A 114 -8.10 -11.07 4.72
N VAL A 115 -7.46 -12.05 4.09
CA VAL A 115 -7.41 -13.44 4.56
C VAL A 115 -6.00 -13.91 4.94
N SER A 116 -5.00 -13.03 4.91
CA SER A 116 -3.63 -13.30 5.37
C SER A 116 -3.55 -13.50 6.88
N GLY A 117 -2.39 -13.88 7.39
CA GLY A 117 -2.10 -14.04 8.80
C GLY A 117 -2.39 -12.78 9.65
N SER A 118 -2.34 -12.92 10.96
CA SER A 118 -2.62 -11.80 11.87
C SER A 118 -1.62 -11.72 13.01
N ARG A 119 -1.05 -10.54 13.18
CA ARG A 119 -0.19 -10.16 14.32
C ARG A 119 -0.32 -8.67 14.59
N PRO A 120 -1.31 -8.24 15.38
CA PRO A 120 -1.46 -6.84 15.76
C PRO A 120 -0.27 -6.31 16.58
N PRO A 121 -0.04 -4.99 16.59
CA PRO A 121 -0.84 -3.97 15.90
C PRO A 121 -0.41 -3.74 14.46
N ILE A 122 -1.25 -3.07 13.67
CA ILE A 122 -0.88 -2.48 12.39
C ILE A 122 0.08 -1.32 12.67
N THR A 123 1.16 -1.20 11.88
CA THR A 123 2.20 -0.18 12.11
C THR A 123 2.34 0.83 10.96
N TYR A 124 1.37 0.82 10.04
CA TYR A 124 1.27 1.76 8.92
C TYR A 124 2.51 1.76 7.99
N GLY A 125 3.08 0.58 7.78
CA GLY A 125 4.16 0.33 6.84
C GLY A 125 5.40 -0.31 7.46
N GLN A 126 5.71 -0.07 8.76
CA GLN A 126 6.98 -0.54 9.35
C GLN A 126 7.05 -2.06 9.51
N TRP A 127 6.05 -2.69 10.11
CA TRP A 127 6.01 -4.15 10.22
C TRP A 127 5.45 -4.80 8.96
N GLU A 128 4.53 -4.13 8.26
CA GLU A 128 3.99 -4.56 6.99
C GLU A 128 5.09 -4.65 5.89
N ALA A 129 6.23 -3.97 6.08
CA ALA A 129 7.42 -4.16 5.23
C ALA A 129 7.87 -5.62 5.17
N ARG A 130 7.66 -6.42 6.23
CA ARG A 130 7.99 -7.85 6.28
C ARG A 130 7.19 -8.69 5.29
N ASP A 131 5.96 -8.27 5.03
CA ASP A 131 5.05 -8.93 4.07
C ASP A 131 5.58 -8.73 2.66
N MET A 132 6.01 -7.50 2.33
CA MET A 132 6.61 -7.19 1.05
C MET A 132 7.98 -7.87 0.86
N LEU A 133 8.79 -8.00 1.91
CA LEU A 133 10.02 -8.81 1.87
C LEU A 133 9.73 -10.26 1.47
N GLY A 134 8.69 -10.86 2.07
CA GLY A 134 8.23 -12.19 1.71
C GLY A 134 7.72 -12.27 0.27
N ALA A 135 6.95 -11.27 -0.18
CA ALA A 135 6.44 -11.20 -1.56
C ALA A 135 7.58 -11.14 -2.59
N VAL A 136 8.59 -10.33 -2.35
CA VAL A 136 9.77 -10.24 -3.24
C VAL A 136 10.56 -11.56 -3.24
N ALA A 137 10.73 -12.18 -2.06
CA ALA A 137 11.38 -13.49 -1.98
C ALA A 137 10.60 -14.55 -2.77
N TYR A 138 9.29 -14.58 -2.65
CA TYR A 138 8.41 -15.47 -3.42
C TYR A 138 8.55 -15.24 -4.92
N LEU A 139 8.48 -13.99 -5.40
CA LEU A 139 8.60 -13.67 -6.83
C LEU A 139 9.91 -14.15 -7.43
N ARG A 140 11.00 -14.12 -6.67
CA ARG A 140 12.31 -14.63 -7.11
C ARG A 140 12.37 -16.14 -7.25
N THR A 141 11.44 -16.89 -6.70
CA THR A 141 11.34 -18.35 -6.87
C THR A 141 10.58 -18.75 -8.13
N ARG A 142 9.90 -17.81 -8.78
CA ARG A 142 9.12 -18.10 -9.99
C ARG A 142 9.99 -18.12 -11.24
N ASP A 143 9.76 -19.09 -12.08
CA ASP A 143 10.50 -19.25 -13.34
C ASP A 143 10.08 -18.26 -14.43
N ASP A 144 8.84 -17.73 -14.33
CA ASP A 144 8.26 -16.78 -15.29
C ASP A 144 8.51 -15.30 -14.93
N VAL A 145 9.11 -15.01 -13.76
CA VAL A 145 9.36 -13.65 -13.27
C VAL A 145 10.84 -13.29 -13.40
N ASP A 146 11.11 -12.11 -13.97
CA ASP A 146 12.45 -11.50 -13.91
C ASP A 146 12.61 -10.79 -12.53
N GLY A 147 13.30 -11.46 -11.62
CA GLY A 147 13.55 -10.97 -10.28
C GLY A 147 14.41 -9.70 -10.18
N GLU A 148 14.97 -9.23 -11.30
CA GLU A 148 15.72 -7.98 -11.40
C GLU A 148 14.84 -6.80 -11.87
N ARG A 149 13.62 -7.07 -12.38
CA ARG A 149 12.68 -6.07 -12.87
C ARG A 149 11.39 -6.08 -12.05
N ILE A 150 11.50 -5.61 -10.79
CA ILE A 150 10.39 -5.55 -9.83
C ILE A 150 10.01 -4.09 -9.59
N GLY A 151 8.73 -3.78 -9.81
CA GLY A 151 8.09 -2.51 -9.46
C GLY A 151 7.05 -2.67 -8.35
N VAL A 152 6.65 -1.56 -7.75
CA VAL A 152 5.64 -1.55 -6.68
C VAL A 152 4.67 -0.40 -6.89
N ILE A 153 3.36 -0.67 -6.83
CA ILE A 153 2.32 0.33 -6.57
C ILE A 153 1.90 0.17 -5.12
N GLY A 154 2.09 1.22 -4.34
CA GLY A 154 1.63 1.24 -2.96
C GLY A 154 0.63 2.36 -2.71
N THR A 155 -0.54 2.02 -2.17
CA THR A 155 -1.58 3.00 -1.83
C THR A 155 -1.64 3.23 -0.34
N SER A 156 -1.62 4.51 0.11
CA SER A 156 -1.69 4.86 1.54
C SER A 156 -0.63 4.12 2.38
N MET A 157 -1.07 3.30 3.33
CA MET A 157 -0.21 2.40 4.12
C MET A 157 0.66 1.50 3.23
N GLY A 158 0.14 1.03 2.09
CA GLY A 158 0.91 0.25 1.13
C GLY A 158 2.06 1.05 0.50
N GLY A 159 1.88 2.35 0.27
CA GLY A 159 2.96 3.25 -0.15
C GLY A 159 4.05 3.39 0.92
N ASN A 160 3.63 3.55 2.18
CA ASN A 160 4.57 3.52 3.31
C ASN A 160 5.31 2.18 3.39
N THR A 161 4.57 1.06 3.24
CA THR A 161 5.12 -0.30 3.26
C THR A 161 6.22 -0.45 2.21
N ALA A 162 5.97 0.02 0.98
CA ALA A 162 6.95 -0.02 -0.11
C ALA A 162 8.22 0.76 0.23
N LEU A 163 8.07 1.98 0.77
CA LEU A 163 9.22 2.81 1.18
C LEU A 163 10.03 2.17 2.32
N TRP A 164 9.37 1.54 3.30
CA TRP A 164 10.05 0.86 4.41
C TRP A 164 10.72 -0.45 3.97
N ALA A 165 10.14 -1.20 3.02
CA ALA A 165 10.64 -2.51 2.61
C ALA A 165 11.78 -2.41 1.57
N ALA A 166 11.67 -1.51 0.61
CA ALA A 166 12.54 -1.47 -0.56
C ALA A 166 14.04 -1.38 -0.23
N PRO A 167 14.51 -0.66 0.80
CA PRO A 167 15.93 -0.67 1.15
C PRO A 167 16.49 -2.06 1.52
N TYR A 168 15.63 -3.00 1.90
CA TYR A 168 16.00 -4.31 2.42
C TYR A 168 15.71 -5.48 1.47
N CYS A 169 15.07 -5.24 0.35
CA CYS A 169 14.69 -6.29 -0.63
C CYS A 169 15.06 -5.90 -2.08
N GLN A 170 16.19 -5.24 -2.27
CA GLN A 170 16.67 -4.89 -3.61
C GLN A 170 16.84 -6.12 -4.52
N PRO A 171 16.64 -5.98 -5.85
CA PRO A 171 16.33 -4.73 -6.52
C PRO A 171 14.82 -4.44 -6.63
N ILE A 172 14.38 -3.33 -6.06
CA ILE A 172 13.12 -2.69 -6.41
C ILE A 172 13.47 -1.48 -7.29
N LYS A 173 13.13 -1.55 -8.57
CA LYS A 173 13.55 -0.53 -9.56
C LYS A 173 12.68 0.71 -9.54
N ALA A 174 11.37 0.54 -9.31
CA ALA A 174 10.40 1.60 -9.39
C ALA A 174 9.31 1.47 -8.30
N ILE A 175 8.95 2.59 -7.66
CA ILE A 175 7.84 2.67 -6.70
C ILE A 175 6.91 3.80 -7.14
N LEU A 176 5.63 3.49 -7.33
CA LEU A 176 4.55 4.46 -7.41
C LEU A 176 3.84 4.51 -6.04
N ALA A 177 4.10 5.55 -5.27
CA ALA A 177 3.51 5.75 -3.94
C ALA A 177 2.34 6.74 -4.03
N VAL A 178 1.11 6.23 -3.90
CA VAL A 178 -0.12 7.04 -3.99
C VAL A 178 -0.63 7.36 -2.59
N GLN A 179 -0.60 8.64 -2.25
CA GLN A 179 -1.03 9.19 -0.96
C GLN A 179 -0.38 8.49 0.25
N PRO A 180 0.97 8.25 0.25
CA PRO A 180 1.65 7.85 1.46
C PRO A 180 1.52 8.97 2.49
N THR A 181 1.63 8.66 3.80
CA THR A 181 1.49 9.70 4.83
C THR A 181 2.19 9.29 6.12
N ARG A 182 2.66 10.26 6.88
CA ARG A 182 3.14 10.03 8.24
C ARG A 182 2.02 9.46 9.11
N ALA A 183 2.24 8.33 9.75
CA ALA A 183 1.21 7.64 10.51
C ALA A 183 0.70 8.48 11.70
N GLY A 184 1.56 9.29 12.31
CA GLY A 184 1.16 10.21 13.38
C GLY A 184 0.19 11.29 12.91
N ASP A 185 0.48 11.92 11.76
CA ASP A 185 -0.36 12.97 11.19
C ASP A 185 -1.69 12.40 10.70
N PHE A 186 -1.66 11.24 10.04
CA PHE A 186 -2.88 10.51 9.68
C PHE A 186 -3.74 10.21 10.91
N THR A 187 -3.15 9.64 11.96
CA THR A 187 -3.85 9.31 13.20
C THR A 187 -4.49 10.55 13.83
N ALA A 188 -3.76 11.65 13.92
CA ALA A 188 -4.26 12.90 14.51
C ALA A 188 -5.44 13.47 13.71
N ARG A 189 -5.27 13.60 12.39
CA ARG A 189 -6.28 14.20 11.51
C ARG A 189 -7.52 13.33 11.35
N PHE A 190 -7.33 12.03 11.15
CA PHE A 190 -8.43 11.07 11.08
C PHE A 190 -9.21 10.99 12.39
N ALA A 191 -8.53 10.92 13.53
CA ALA A 191 -9.21 10.93 14.82
C ALA A 191 -9.95 12.27 15.08
N ALA A 192 -9.38 13.40 14.70
CA ALA A 192 -10.05 14.70 14.79
C ALA A 192 -11.30 14.77 13.91
N ASP A 193 -11.21 14.26 12.67
CA ASP A 193 -12.35 14.19 11.74
C ASP A 193 -13.49 13.32 12.30
N GLN A 194 -13.17 12.17 12.90
CA GLN A 194 -14.15 11.21 13.40
C GLN A 194 -14.73 11.54 14.78
N LEU A 195 -13.97 12.21 15.66
CA LEU A 195 -14.26 12.41 17.08
C LEU A 195 -14.22 13.90 17.49
N GLY A 196 -13.99 14.80 16.54
CA GLY A 196 -13.85 16.24 16.81
C GLY A 196 -12.70 16.54 17.80
N LYS A 197 -12.90 17.48 18.71
CA LYS A 197 -11.86 17.89 19.68
C LYS A 197 -11.32 16.73 20.53
N LEU A 198 -12.13 15.70 20.80
CA LEU A 198 -11.68 14.51 21.53
C LEU A 198 -10.61 13.74 20.71
N GLY A 199 -10.74 13.70 19.39
CA GLY A 199 -9.79 13.01 18.52
C GLY A 199 -8.38 13.58 18.59
N THR A 200 -8.24 14.90 18.78
CA THR A 200 -6.90 15.55 18.86
C THR A 200 -6.08 15.07 20.06
N THR A 201 -6.72 14.54 21.09
CA THR A 201 -6.05 14.01 22.30
C THR A 201 -5.68 12.55 22.21
N MET A 202 -6.10 11.84 21.15
CA MET A 202 -5.94 10.38 21.03
C MET A 202 -4.53 9.90 20.66
N VAL A 203 -3.70 10.75 20.08
CA VAL A 203 -2.36 10.34 19.58
C VAL A 203 -1.48 9.79 20.71
N LYS A 204 -1.40 10.48 21.85
CA LYS A 204 -0.58 10.03 22.99
C LYS A 204 -1.04 8.70 23.59
N PRO A 205 -2.33 8.49 23.91
CA PRO A 205 -2.83 7.19 24.35
C PRO A 205 -2.56 6.06 23.35
N ILE A 206 -2.71 6.31 22.05
CA ILE A 206 -2.40 5.34 21.00
C ILE A 206 -0.91 4.99 21.03
N ASP A 207 -0.03 5.97 21.08
CA ASP A 207 1.42 5.75 21.18
C ASP A 207 1.81 4.94 22.42
N TRP A 208 1.17 5.18 23.57
CA TRP A 208 1.42 4.40 24.79
C TRP A 208 0.95 2.95 24.64
N MET A 209 -0.19 2.73 24.00
CA MET A 209 -0.67 1.38 23.69
C MET A 209 0.32 0.62 22.79
N TYR A 210 0.81 1.26 21.73
CA TYR A 210 1.82 0.66 20.85
C TYR A 210 3.13 0.38 21.61
N ALA A 211 3.58 1.29 22.46
CA ALA A 211 4.75 1.06 23.30
C ALA A 211 4.59 -0.12 24.26
N ALA A 212 3.41 -0.27 24.89
CA ALA A 212 3.08 -1.42 25.73
C ALA A 212 3.08 -2.75 24.94
N MET A 213 2.69 -2.72 23.65
CA MET A 213 2.76 -3.86 22.73
C MET A 213 4.16 -4.08 22.14
N ARG A 214 5.15 -3.27 22.54
CA ARG A 214 6.52 -3.26 21.97
C ARG A 214 6.55 -3.04 20.46
N ALA A 215 5.56 -2.32 19.94
CA ALA A 215 5.45 -1.97 18.55
C ALA A 215 5.94 -0.54 18.27
N PRO A 216 6.36 -0.25 17.03
CA PRO A 216 6.69 1.10 16.59
C PRO A 216 5.51 2.06 16.81
N ARG A 217 5.78 3.21 17.44
CA ARG A 217 4.74 4.21 17.71
C ARG A 217 4.33 4.94 16.43
N PRO A 218 3.02 5.08 16.14
CA PRO A 218 2.56 5.80 14.96
C PRO A 218 3.14 7.21 14.82
N SER A 219 3.30 7.96 15.93
CA SER A 219 3.87 9.31 15.91
C SER A 219 5.36 9.35 15.47
N LYS A 220 6.03 8.21 15.44
CA LYS A 220 7.45 8.07 15.01
C LYS A 220 7.60 7.41 13.64
N ALA A 221 6.51 6.96 13.04
CA ALA A 221 6.52 6.32 11.72
C ALA A 221 6.50 7.39 10.61
N ASP A 222 7.70 7.81 10.18
CA ASP A 222 7.92 8.78 9.11
C ASP A 222 8.53 8.09 7.88
N PRO A 223 7.78 7.91 6.78
CA PRO A 223 8.27 7.27 5.56
C PRO A 223 9.40 8.06 4.85
N ALA A 224 9.60 9.32 5.16
CA ALA A 224 10.75 10.08 4.65
C ALA A 224 12.09 9.54 5.16
N VAL A 225 12.09 8.81 6.30
CA VAL A 225 13.32 8.22 6.85
C VAL A 225 13.86 7.11 5.94
N PRO A 226 13.11 6.04 5.63
CA PRO A 226 13.59 5.00 4.72
C PRO A 226 13.71 5.50 3.27
N ALA A 227 12.93 6.48 2.83
CA ALA A 227 13.03 7.04 1.48
C ALA A 227 14.44 7.55 1.14
N ARG A 228 15.21 8.04 2.12
CA ARG A 228 16.62 8.47 1.95
C ARG A 228 17.56 7.36 1.54
N LEU A 229 17.18 6.11 1.74
CA LEU A 229 18.00 4.92 1.46
C LEU A 229 17.76 4.37 0.04
N LEU A 230 16.83 4.95 -0.72
CA LEU A 230 16.39 4.45 -2.04
C LEU A 230 17.31 4.98 -3.16
N THR A 231 18.59 4.64 -3.13
CA THR A 231 19.59 5.13 -4.09
C THR A 231 19.41 4.55 -5.49
N ASP A 232 18.87 3.34 -5.62
CA ASP A 232 18.72 2.60 -6.87
C ASP A 232 17.27 2.44 -7.33
N THR A 233 16.33 2.99 -6.55
CA THR A 233 14.89 2.93 -6.80
C THR A 233 14.37 4.28 -7.28
N MET A 234 13.73 4.33 -8.45
CA MET A 234 13.00 5.52 -8.88
C MET A 234 11.66 5.59 -8.17
N VAL A 235 11.35 6.72 -7.53
CA VAL A 235 10.08 6.89 -6.81
C VAL A 235 9.23 7.97 -7.47
N LYS A 236 7.98 7.64 -7.76
CA LYS A 236 6.94 8.59 -8.19
C LYS A 236 5.92 8.72 -7.08
N TYR A 237 5.73 9.94 -6.61
CA TYR A 237 4.76 10.25 -5.57
C TYR A 237 3.53 10.93 -6.16
N VAL A 238 2.36 10.53 -5.68
CA VAL A 238 1.07 11.14 -6.05
C VAL A 238 0.32 11.52 -4.79
N GLN A 239 -0.18 12.77 -4.73
CA GLN A 239 -1.00 13.25 -3.62
C GLN A 239 -2.26 13.90 -4.12
N GLY A 240 -3.41 13.47 -3.62
CA GLY A 240 -4.72 14.10 -3.84
C GLY A 240 -4.79 15.48 -3.17
N THR A 241 -5.25 16.48 -3.93
CA THR A 241 -5.29 17.88 -3.45
C THR A 241 -6.32 18.11 -2.35
N GLY A 242 -7.36 17.29 -2.27
CA GLY A 242 -8.44 17.38 -1.27
C GLY A 242 -8.32 16.38 -0.11
N ASP A 243 -7.18 15.71 0.06
CA ASP A 243 -6.99 14.73 1.14
C ASP A 243 -7.02 15.41 2.53
N PRO A 244 -8.02 15.12 3.39
CA PRO A 244 -8.11 15.75 4.71
C PRO A 244 -7.17 15.14 5.74
N TRP A 245 -6.66 13.91 5.51
CA TRP A 245 -5.90 13.13 6.50
C TRP A 245 -4.40 13.07 6.21
N GLY A 246 -3.99 13.15 4.93
CA GLY A 246 -2.61 13.35 4.50
C GLY A 246 -2.38 14.79 4.06
N THR A 247 -1.15 15.29 4.17
CA THR A 247 -0.83 16.63 3.73
C THR A 247 0.09 16.61 2.53
N MET A 248 -0.08 17.60 1.65
CA MET A 248 0.84 17.82 0.53
C MET A 248 2.30 17.96 1.02
N GLN A 249 2.51 18.63 2.17
CA GLN A 249 3.83 18.83 2.74
C GLN A 249 4.47 17.49 3.18
N ASN A 250 3.69 16.58 3.79
CA ASN A 250 4.24 15.27 4.19
C ASN A 250 4.79 14.49 3.00
N VAL A 251 4.08 14.55 1.86
CA VAL A 251 4.53 13.84 0.65
C VAL A 251 5.68 14.61 -0.02
N GLN A 252 5.67 15.94 0.01
CA GLN A 252 6.81 16.75 -0.47
C GLN A 252 8.08 16.43 0.34
N ASP A 253 7.98 16.29 1.66
CA ASP A 253 9.12 15.91 2.51
C ASP A 253 9.68 14.53 2.13
N MET A 254 8.83 13.59 1.67
CA MET A 254 9.27 12.29 1.16
C MET A 254 9.95 12.43 -0.21
N VAL A 255 9.41 13.27 -1.10
CA VAL A 255 10.06 13.62 -2.39
C VAL A 255 11.44 14.19 -2.13
N ASP A 256 11.55 15.19 -1.26
CA ASP A 256 12.81 15.88 -0.96
C ASP A 256 13.84 14.95 -0.28
N ALA A 257 13.36 13.92 0.40
CA ALA A 257 14.20 12.92 1.05
C ALA A 257 14.72 11.84 0.08
N SER A 258 14.00 11.57 -1.01
CA SER A 258 14.31 10.48 -1.95
C SER A 258 15.46 10.86 -2.90
N PRO A 259 16.55 10.09 -2.97
CA PRO A 259 17.68 10.39 -3.86
C PRO A 259 17.31 10.35 -5.35
N ARG A 260 16.35 9.51 -5.72
CA ARG A 260 15.85 9.34 -7.10
C ARG A 260 14.33 9.42 -7.11
N THR A 261 13.81 10.54 -7.54
CA THR A 261 12.37 10.78 -7.56
C THR A 261 11.95 11.68 -8.73
N LEU A 262 10.72 11.48 -9.18
CA LEU A 262 10.05 12.42 -10.08
C LEU A 262 9.39 13.55 -9.27
N PRO A 263 9.09 14.70 -9.89
CA PRO A 263 8.32 15.75 -9.23
C PRO A 263 6.98 15.22 -8.68
N LEU A 264 6.54 15.76 -7.53
CA LEU A 264 5.27 15.39 -6.92
C LEU A 264 4.09 15.62 -7.86
N VAL A 265 3.36 14.56 -8.16
CA VAL A 265 2.10 14.64 -8.89
C VAL A 265 0.99 15.09 -7.94
N LYS A 266 0.44 16.27 -8.20
CA LYS A 266 -0.73 16.81 -7.48
C LYS A 266 -1.98 16.43 -8.25
N TYR A 267 -2.71 15.41 -7.76
CA TYR A 267 -3.88 14.88 -8.44
C TYR A 267 -5.15 15.57 -7.91
N PRO A 268 -6.02 16.13 -8.77
CA PRO A 268 -7.26 16.78 -8.36
C PRO A 268 -8.18 15.80 -7.61
N SER A 269 -8.58 16.13 -6.39
CA SER A 269 -9.50 15.32 -5.59
C SER A 269 -10.28 16.20 -4.62
N THR A 270 -11.48 15.78 -4.23
CA THR A 270 -12.31 16.43 -3.22
C THR A 270 -12.18 15.78 -1.83
N GLY A 271 -11.55 14.62 -1.77
CA GLY A 271 -11.29 13.87 -0.56
C GLY A 271 -10.15 12.87 -0.77
N ARG A 272 -9.92 12.04 0.27
CA ARG A 272 -8.82 11.07 0.22
C ARG A 272 -9.07 9.95 -0.79
N TYR A 273 -10.29 9.42 -0.86
CA TYR A 273 -10.61 8.26 -1.70
C TYR A 273 -10.49 8.57 -3.20
N GLU A 274 -10.89 9.76 -3.62
CA GLU A 274 -10.77 10.18 -5.02
C GLU A 274 -9.30 10.25 -5.48
N GLY A 275 -8.37 10.56 -4.58
CA GLY A 275 -6.95 10.59 -4.91
C GLY A 275 -6.38 9.23 -5.33
N TYR A 276 -6.98 8.12 -4.90
CA TYR A 276 -6.58 6.78 -5.34
C TYR A 276 -7.04 6.42 -6.74
N ARG A 277 -7.99 7.16 -7.31
CA ARG A 277 -8.43 6.98 -8.70
C ARG A 277 -7.33 7.23 -9.71
N TYR A 278 -6.26 7.94 -9.29
CA TYR A 278 -5.10 8.17 -10.16
C TYR A 278 -4.61 6.90 -10.84
N VAL A 279 -4.51 5.78 -10.14
CA VAL A 279 -4.01 4.52 -10.73
C VAL A 279 -4.92 3.95 -11.81
N ASN A 280 -6.22 4.25 -11.76
CA ASN A 280 -7.21 3.78 -12.71
C ASN A 280 -7.50 4.78 -13.84
N GLU A 281 -7.38 6.09 -13.55
CA GLU A 281 -7.68 7.15 -14.52
C GLU A 281 -6.45 7.55 -15.34
N GLN A 282 -5.25 7.29 -14.81
CA GLN A 282 -3.97 7.59 -15.45
C GLN A 282 -3.19 6.32 -15.79
N THR A 283 -3.88 5.30 -16.30
CA THR A 283 -3.31 3.96 -16.55
C THR A 283 -2.12 3.98 -17.48
N GLU A 284 -2.15 4.81 -18.54
CA GLU A 284 -1.02 4.95 -19.48
C GLU A 284 0.20 5.59 -18.80
N ASP A 285 -0.01 6.62 -17.98
CA ASP A 285 1.08 7.25 -17.22
C ASP A 285 1.68 6.29 -16.17
N VAL A 286 0.86 5.42 -15.58
CA VAL A 286 1.31 4.35 -14.67
C VAL A 286 2.10 3.30 -15.44
N ALA A 287 1.60 2.83 -16.57
CA ALA A 287 2.29 1.84 -17.38
C ALA A 287 3.60 2.39 -17.99
N ALA A 288 3.59 3.65 -18.45
CA ALA A 288 4.77 4.31 -18.98
C ALA A 288 5.87 4.44 -17.92
N PHE A 289 5.51 4.80 -16.69
CA PHE A 289 6.45 4.86 -15.58
C PHE A 289 7.15 3.51 -15.36
N PHE A 290 6.42 2.40 -15.33
CA PHE A 290 7.04 1.10 -15.16
C PHE A 290 7.82 0.62 -16.39
N ARG A 291 7.38 0.94 -17.63
CA ARG A 291 8.18 0.63 -18.84
C ARG A 291 9.52 1.36 -18.87
N GLU A 292 9.59 2.57 -18.31
CA GLU A 292 10.82 3.36 -18.29
C GLU A 292 11.85 2.83 -17.29
N TYR A 293 11.37 2.29 -16.14
CA TYR A 293 12.26 1.96 -15.02
C TYR A 293 12.37 0.46 -14.71
N LEU A 294 11.59 -0.42 -15.35
CA LEU A 294 11.71 -1.87 -15.27
C LEU A 294 12.27 -2.45 -16.58
#